data_2d5ebebcf6b39ef45be4ddfd08a9a121
#
_entry.id   2d5ebebcf6b39ef45be4ddfd08a9a121
#
_cell.length_a   1.000
_cell.length_b   1.000
_cell.length_c   1.000
_cell.angle_alpha   90.00
_cell.angle_beta   90.00
_cell.angle_gamma   90.00
#
_symmetry.space_group_name_H-M   'P 1'
#
loop_
_entity.id
_entity.type
_entity.pdbx_description
1 polymer ?
#
loop_
_entity_poly.entity_id
_entity_poly.type
_entity_poly.pdbx_seq_one_letter_code
_entity_poly.pdbx_strand_id
1 'polypeptide(L)'
;YIGLVISIFIKSQSMYLLDLTSDTPRDYFIPVVAGYTIEYILLIITCLSITKILRKTVLDLQERNKRIRNLQFQELQTFANLVESRDNFSGQHIKRTSKYVEILCNELSKTEKYKAILTDEVINRIVEAAPLHDLGKIQIPDDILKKPGKLTPEEYETMKTHSEIGYNMINAYLPEIIDEELLMYSEMMA
;
A
#
# COMPACT_ATOMS: atom_id res chain seq x y z
N TYR A 1 11.46 25.00 12.92
CA TYR A 1 11.19 26.24 12.14
C TYR A 1 10.20 27.16 12.84
N ILE A 2 9.05 26.68 13.30
CA ILE A 2 8.06 27.50 14.02
C ILE A 2 8.67 28.11 15.31
N GLY A 3 9.44 27.34 16.08
CA GLY A 3 10.11 27.81 17.27
C GLY A 3 11.16 28.91 17.01
N LEU A 4 11.86 28.84 15.88
CA LEU A 4 12.83 29.86 15.48
C LEU A 4 12.15 31.17 15.11
N VAL A 5 11.03 31.10 14.38
CA VAL A 5 10.22 32.27 13.99
C VAL A 5 9.61 32.95 15.21
N ILE A 6 9.07 32.17 16.15
CA ILE A 6 8.53 32.70 17.42
C ILE A 6 9.66 33.34 18.25
N SER A 7 10.83 32.74 18.30
CA SER A 7 12.01 33.28 19.03
C SER A 7 12.49 34.60 18.42
N ILE A 8 12.55 34.70 17.09
CA ILE A 8 12.92 35.96 16.39
C ILE A 8 11.87 37.02 16.65
N PHE A 9 10.57 36.68 16.60
CA PHE A 9 9.48 37.61 16.89
C PHE A 9 9.51 38.13 18.33
N ILE A 10 9.68 37.23 19.33
CA ILE A 10 9.81 37.64 20.75
C ILE A 10 11.04 38.52 20.96
N LYS A 11 12.16 38.20 20.31
CA LYS A 11 13.40 38.99 20.40
C LYS A 11 13.24 40.37 19.75
N SER A 12 12.56 40.44 18.64
CA SER A 12 12.18 41.69 17.97
C SER A 12 11.29 42.53 18.86
N GLN A 13 10.24 41.98 19.46
CA GLN A 13 9.34 42.67 20.39
C GLN A 13 10.04 43.16 21.64
N SER A 14 10.99 42.40 22.22
CA SER A 14 11.78 42.78 23.39
C SER A 14 12.74 43.91 23.09
N MET A 15 13.34 43.96 21.90
CA MET A 15 14.17 45.07 21.45
C MET A 15 13.37 46.37 21.31
N TYR A 16 12.10 46.25 20.81
CA TYR A 16 11.19 47.40 20.71
C TYR A 16 10.72 47.94 22.04
N LEU A 17 10.45 47.05 23.01
CA LEU A 17 10.09 47.48 24.39
C LEU A 17 11.25 48.23 25.10
N LEU A 18 12.48 47.86 24.76
CA LEU A 18 13.69 48.55 25.26
C LEU A 18 13.86 49.93 24.60
N ASP A 19 13.51 50.07 23.32
CA ASP A 19 13.63 51.33 22.57
C ASP A 19 12.47 52.34 22.91
N LEU A 20 11.32 51.83 23.39
CA LEU A 20 10.20 52.62 23.88
C LEU A 20 10.50 53.39 25.17
N THR A 21 11.60 53.07 25.89
CA THR A 21 12.09 53.82 27.06
C THR A 21 12.98 54.97 26.68
N SER A 22 13.36 55.13 25.41
CA SER A 22 14.05 56.28 24.85
C SER A 22 13.05 57.25 24.22
N ASP A 23 13.24 58.57 24.32
CA ASP A 23 12.42 59.66 23.78
C ASP A 23 12.30 59.66 22.24
N THR A 24 11.83 58.56 21.64
CA THR A 24 11.63 58.42 20.20
C THR A 24 10.29 59.01 19.78
N PRO A 25 10.22 59.82 18.71
CA PRO A 25 8.97 60.44 18.26
C PRO A 25 7.94 59.37 17.86
N ARG A 26 6.66 59.58 18.24
CA ARG A 26 5.51 58.74 17.87
C ARG A 26 5.44 58.40 16.37
N ASP A 27 5.97 59.29 15.55
CA ASP A 27 5.98 59.17 14.09
C ASP A 27 6.89 58.03 13.55
N TYR A 28 7.84 57.54 14.35
CA TYR A 28 8.68 56.39 13.97
C TYR A 28 8.07 55.03 14.38
N PHE A 29 7.33 55.01 15.48
CA PHE A 29 6.77 53.77 16.04
C PHE A 29 5.71 53.12 15.14
N ILE A 30 4.77 53.91 14.60
CA ILE A 30 3.64 53.42 13.81
C ILE A 30 4.11 52.67 12.52
N PRO A 31 4.97 53.25 11.67
CA PRO A 31 5.42 52.56 10.43
C PRO A 31 6.21 51.29 10.70
N VAL A 32 6.95 51.24 11.78
CA VAL A 32 7.73 50.07 12.14
C VAL A 32 6.85 48.90 12.61
N VAL A 33 5.88 49.18 13.51
CA VAL A 33 4.90 48.15 13.93
C VAL A 33 4.07 47.68 12.73
N ALA A 34 3.66 48.57 11.84
CA ALA A 34 2.93 48.24 10.63
C ALA A 34 3.78 47.34 9.69
N GLY A 35 5.07 47.60 9.55
CA GLY A 35 5.98 46.77 8.76
C GLY A 35 6.04 45.34 9.27
N TYR A 36 6.25 45.14 10.59
CA TYR A 36 6.31 43.78 11.17
C TYR A 36 4.96 43.05 11.12
N THR A 37 3.83 43.75 11.27
CA THR A 37 2.53 43.10 11.14
C THR A 37 2.28 42.59 9.72
N ILE A 38 2.71 43.35 8.70
CA ILE A 38 2.60 42.97 7.28
C ILE A 38 3.49 41.73 7.04
N GLU A 39 4.75 41.74 7.49
CA GLU A 39 5.67 40.59 7.35
C GLU A 39 5.10 39.34 8.00
N TYR A 40 4.52 39.45 9.19
CA TYR A 40 3.91 38.35 9.91
C TYR A 40 2.68 37.78 9.18
N ILE A 41 1.84 38.67 8.64
CA ILE A 41 0.69 38.24 7.82
C ILE A 41 1.14 37.52 6.57
N LEU A 42 2.15 38.03 5.87
CA LEU A 42 2.73 37.37 4.70
C LEU A 42 3.32 36.00 5.03
N LEU A 43 4.00 35.87 6.16
CA LEU A 43 4.54 34.61 6.65
C LEU A 43 3.40 33.59 6.93
N ILE A 44 2.31 34.01 7.55
CA ILE A 44 1.15 33.16 7.79
C ILE A 44 0.54 32.71 6.46
N ILE A 45 0.32 33.63 5.52
CA ILE A 45 -0.25 33.32 4.20
C ILE A 45 0.63 32.31 3.44
N THR A 46 1.95 32.51 3.44
CA THR A 46 2.89 31.60 2.80
C THR A 46 2.89 30.22 3.48
N CYS A 47 2.89 30.16 4.81
CA CYS A 47 2.81 28.92 5.57
C CYS A 47 1.51 28.14 5.27
N LEU A 48 0.36 28.82 5.26
CA LEU A 48 -0.94 28.23 4.94
C LEU A 48 -0.97 27.74 3.48
N SER A 49 -0.39 28.50 2.55
CA SER A 49 -0.30 28.12 1.14
C SER A 49 0.57 26.88 0.93
N ILE A 50 1.74 26.84 1.56
CA ILE A 50 2.63 25.68 1.53
C ILE A 50 1.95 24.44 2.14
N THR A 51 1.29 24.59 3.29
CA THR A 51 0.56 23.50 3.94
C THR A 51 -0.55 22.96 3.04
N LYS A 52 -1.29 23.83 2.36
CA LYS A 52 -2.35 23.44 1.41
C LYS A 52 -1.78 22.68 0.21
N ILE A 53 -0.65 23.14 -0.35
CA ILE A 53 0.04 22.49 -1.47
C ILE A 53 0.54 21.11 -1.04
N LEU A 54 1.25 21.03 0.10
CA LEU A 54 1.78 19.76 0.63
C LEU A 54 0.66 18.75 0.87
N ARG A 55 -0.44 19.17 1.51
CA ARG A 55 -1.60 18.30 1.73
C ARG A 55 -2.17 17.76 0.42
N LYS A 56 -2.34 18.62 -0.58
CA LYS A 56 -2.82 18.20 -1.91
C LYS A 56 -1.86 17.20 -2.56
N THR A 57 -0.56 17.47 -2.52
CA THR A 57 0.47 16.58 -3.09
C THR A 57 0.48 15.22 -2.40
N VAL A 58 0.37 15.18 -1.06
CA VAL A 58 0.30 13.92 -0.31
C VAL A 58 -0.93 13.10 -0.71
N LEU A 59 -2.10 13.72 -0.81
CA LEU A 59 -3.33 13.05 -1.24
C LEU A 59 -3.22 12.51 -2.67
N ASP A 60 -2.65 13.29 -3.60
CA ASP A 60 -2.43 12.86 -4.99
C ASP A 60 -1.45 11.67 -5.07
N LEU A 61 -0.38 11.70 -4.29
CA LEU A 61 0.57 10.59 -4.19
C LEU A 61 -0.09 9.32 -3.62
N GLN A 62 -0.93 9.45 -2.59
CA GLN A 62 -1.65 8.32 -2.02
C GLN A 62 -2.61 7.68 -3.04
N GLU A 63 -3.33 8.50 -3.81
CA GLU A 63 -4.23 8.02 -4.86
C GLU A 63 -3.46 7.32 -5.99
N ARG A 64 -2.34 7.90 -6.43
CA ARG A 64 -1.45 7.27 -7.44
C ARG A 64 -0.90 5.95 -6.95
N ASN A 65 -0.41 5.87 -5.72
CA ASN A 65 0.09 4.63 -5.14
C ASN A 65 -0.99 3.54 -5.04
N LYS A 66 -2.23 3.94 -4.68
CA LYS A 66 -3.37 3.01 -4.68
C LYS A 66 -3.67 2.49 -6.09
N ARG A 67 -3.62 3.37 -7.09
CA ARG A 67 -3.83 2.99 -8.49
C ARG A 67 -2.74 2.05 -9.00
N ILE A 68 -1.49 2.30 -8.69
CA ILE A 68 -0.36 1.44 -9.06
C ILE A 68 -0.55 0.05 -8.46
N ARG A 69 -0.85 -0.06 -7.15
CA ARG A 69 -1.10 -1.35 -6.49
C ARG A 69 -2.24 -2.12 -7.16
N ASN A 70 -3.34 -1.43 -7.50
CA ASN A 70 -4.46 -2.08 -8.18
C ASN A 70 -4.07 -2.61 -9.56
N LEU A 71 -3.25 -1.89 -10.32
CA LEU A 71 -2.75 -2.33 -11.62
C LEU A 71 -1.82 -3.53 -11.48
N GLN A 72 -0.89 -3.50 -10.53
CA GLN A 72 0.02 -4.61 -10.24
C GLN A 72 -0.77 -5.88 -9.87
N PHE A 73 -1.80 -5.73 -9.05
CA PHE A 73 -2.67 -6.84 -8.68
C PHE A 73 -3.43 -7.42 -9.90
N GLN A 74 -3.95 -6.57 -10.80
CA GLN A 74 -4.57 -7.02 -12.04
C GLN A 74 -3.58 -7.75 -12.97
N GLU A 75 -2.35 -7.29 -13.03
CA GLU A 75 -1.28 -7.97 -13.78
C GLU A 75 -0.98 -9.36 -13.21
N LEU A 76 -0.88 -9.48 -11.87
CA LEU A 76 -0.70 -10.76 -11.20
C LEU A 76 -1.86 -11.74 -11.48
N GLN A 77 -3.10 -11.25 -11.39
CA GLN A 77 -4.27 -12.07 -11.73
C GLN A 77 -4.25 -12.51 -13.19
N THR A 78 -3.84 -11.63 -14.10
CA THR A 78 -3.73 -11.97 -15.53
C THR A 78 -2.65 -13.02 -15.75
N PHE A 79 -1.51 -12.91 -15.06
CA PHE A 79 -0.44 -13.89 -15.12
C PHE A 79 -0.88 -15.25 -14.55
N ALA A 80 -1.55 -15.28 -13.40
CA ALA A 80 -2.12 -16.50 -12.84
C ALA A 80 -3.13 -17.17 -13.81
N ASN A 81 -4.00 -16.39 -14.45
CA ASN A 81 -4.92 -16.89 -15.48
C ASN A 81 -4.18 -17.49 -16.69
N LEU A 82 -3.05 -16.91 -17.11
CA LEU A 82 -2.22 -17.45 -18.19
C LEU A 82 -1.61 -18.79 -17.81
N VAL A 83 -1.10 -18.93 -16.59
CA VAL A 83 -0.56 -20.19 -16.07
C VAL A 83 -1.66 -21.26 -16.06
N GLU A 84 -2.83 -20.92 -15.53
CA GLU A 84 -3.98 -21.84 -15.49
C GLU A 84 -4.49 -22.24 -16.86
N SER A 85 -4.41 -21.36 -17.86
CA SER A 85 -4.88 -21.65 -19.23
C SER A 85 -4.11 -22.81 -19.88
N ARG A 86 -2.90 -23.13 -19.37
CA ARG A 86 -2.11 -24.30 -19.81
C ARG A 86 -2.73 -25.62 -19.35
N ASP A 87 -3.44 -25.62 -18.23
CA ASP A 87 -4.02 -26.81 -17.59
C ASP A 87 -5.43 -27.16 -18.10
N ASN A 88 -5.84 -26.65 -19.26
CA ASN A 88 -7.17 -26.89 -19.88
C ASN A 88 -8.39 -26.51 -19.02
N PHE A 89 -8.21 -25.81 -17.91
CA PHE A 89 -9.33 -25.31 -17.12
C PHE A 89 -9.93 -24.06 -17.77
N SER A 90 -11.25 -23.92 -17.68
CA SER A 90 -11.92 -22.70 -18.10
C SER A 90 -11.41 -21.54 -17.23
N GLY A 91 -10.99 -20.39 -17.81
CA GLY A 91 -10.48 -19.21 -17.08
C GLY A 91 -11.42 -18.60 -16.05
N GLN A 92 -12.38 -19.39 -15.56
CA GLN A 92 -13.26 -19.06 -14.45
C GLN A 92 -12.86 -19.77 -13.13
N HIS A 93 -11.88 -20.69 -13.18
CA HIS A 93 -11.49 -21.44 -11.97
C HIS A 93 -10.92 -20.49 -10.92
N ILE A 94 -9.98 -19.65 -11.27
CA ILE A 94 -9.39 -18.65 -10.36
C ILE A 94 -10.47 -17.77 -9.71
N LYS A 95 -11.41 -17.26 -10.50
CA LYS A 95 -12.51 -16.45 -9.95
C LYS A 95 -13.38 -17.22 -8.97
N ARG A 96 -13.67 -18.49 -9.29
CA ARG A 96 -14.46 -19.37 -8.41
C ARG A 96 -13.69 -19.68 -7.13
N THR A 97 -12.41 -20.03 -7.24
CA THR A 97 -11.55 -20.33 -6.09
C THR A 97 -11.46 -19.13 -5.16
N SER A 98 -11.16 -17.94 -5.67
CA SER A 98 -11.15 -16.71 -4.87
C SER A 98 -12.52 -16.45 -4.19
N LYS A 99 -13.63 -16.71 -4.90
CA LYS A 99 -14.96 -16.54 -4.31
C LYS A 99 -15.26 -17.58 -3.23
N TYR A 100 -14.81 -18.83 -3.39
CA TYR A 100 -14.96 -19.85 -2.35
C TYR A 100 -14.12 -19.50 -1.09
N VAL A 101 -12.89 -19.02 -1.29
CA VAL A 101 -12.03 -18.53 -0.20
C VAL A 101 -12.72 -17.37 0.54
N GLU A 102 -13.27 -16.39 -0.18
CA GLU A 102 -14.01 -15.28 0.40
C GLU A 102 -15.20 -15.75 1.26
N ILE A 103 -16.04 -16.64 0.71
CA ILE A 103 -17.20 -17.17 1.43
C ILE A 103 -16.75 -17.94 2.68
N LEU A 104 -15.74 -18.79 2.56
CA LEU A 104 -15.21 -19.58 3.67
C LEU A 104 -14.66 -18.68 4.79
N CYS A 105 -13.84 -17.69 4.44
CA CYS A 105 -13.28 -16.75 5.41
C CYS A 105 -14.37 -15.94 6.11
N ASN A 106 -15.37 -15.47 5.37
CA ASN A 106 -16.52 -14.75 5.94
C ASN A 106 -17.36 -15.61 6.87
N GLU A 107 -17.55 -16.91 6.59
CA GLU A 107 -18.26 -17.81 7.51
C GLU A 107 -17.42 -18.13 8.76
N LEU A 108 -16.11 -18.35 8.59
CA LEU A 108 -15.20 -18.60 9.71
C LEU A 108 -15.08 -17.38 10.63
N SER A 109 -15.07 -16.17 10.11
CA SER A 109 -14.98 -14.93 10.88
C SER A 109 -16.16 -14.72 11.86
N LYS A 110 -17.28 -15.40 11.64
CA LYS A 110 -18.45 -15.38 12.54
C LYS A 110 -18.25 -16.25 13.78
N THR A 111 -17.25 -17.12 13.78
CA THR A 111 -16.96 -18.02 14.89
C THR A 111 -16.06 -17.35 15.94
N GLU A 112 -16.25 -17.66 17.22
CA GLU A 112 -15.43 -17.11 18.31
C GLU A 112 -13.92 -17.38 18.12
N LYS A 113 -13.56 -18.50 17.49
CA LYS A 113 -12.16 -18.88 17.24
C LYS A 113 -11.44 -17.95 16.26
N TYR A 114 -12.13 -17.50 15.22
CA TYR A 114 -11.51 -16.76 14.12
C TYR A 114 -11.92 -15.29 14.03
N LYS A 115 -12.93 -14.86 14.76
CA LYS A 115 -13.48 -13.50 14.76
C LYS A 115 -12.43 -12.41 15.00
N ALA A 116 -11.45 -12.66 15.86
CA ALA A 116 -10.40 -11.71 16.15
C ALA A 116 -9.26 -11.72 15.11
N ILE A 117 -9.15 -12.78 14.31
CA ILE A 117 -8.08 -13.00 13.33
C ILE A 117 -8.54 -12.59 11.92
N LEU A 118 -9.72 -13.07 11.51
CA LEU A 118 -10.28 -12.83 10.19
C LEU A 118 -11.07 -11.51 10.17
N THR A 119 -10.36 -10.40 10.23
CA THR A 119 -10.92 -9.08 9.96
C THR A 119 -11.20 -8.91 8.48
N ASP A 120 -12.02 -7.94 8.09
CA ASP A 120 -12.31 -7.64 6.68
C ASP A 120 -11.03 -7.38 5.88
N GLU A 121 -10.03 -6.75 6.49
CA GLU A 121 -8.73 -6.48 5.88
C GLU A 121 -7.95 -7.77 5.60
N VAL A 122 -7.84 -8.65 6.59
CA VAL A 122 -7.21 -9.98 6.47
C VAL A 122 -7.92 -10.83 5.42
N ILE A 123 -9.25 -10.87 5.44
CA ILE A 123 -10.05 -11.62 4.44
C ILE A 123 -9.75 -11.12 3.04
N ASN A 124 -9.73 -9.80 2.82
CA ASN A 124 -9.41 -9.23 1.52
C ASN A 124 -8.02 -9.65 1.05
N ARG A 125 -7.00 -9.66 1.93
CA ARG A 125 -5.63 -10.08 1.59
C ARG A 125 -5.56 -11.57 1.23
N ILE A 126 -6.24 -12.43 1.97
CA ILE A 126 -6.32 -13.86 1.68
C ILE A 126 -6.97 -14.10 0.30
N VAL A 127 -8.06 -13.39 0.01
CA VAL A 127 -8.76 -13.48 -1.29
C VAL A 127 -7.89 -12.96 -2.44
N GLU A 128 -7.12 -11.91 -2.20
CA GLU A 128 -6.14 -11.37 -3.16
C GLU A 128 -5.00 -12.37 -3.45
N ALA A 129 -4.55 -13.11 -2.45
CA ALA A 129 -3.49 -14.12 -2.60
C ALA A 129 -3.98 -15.42 -3.30
N ALA A 130 -5.27 -15.76 -3.18
CA ALA A 130 -5.81 -17.02 -3.67
C ALA A 130 -5.51 -17.35 -5.15
N PRO A 131 -5.46 -16.39 -6.10
CA PRO A 131 -5.07 -16.66 -7.48
C PRO A 131 -3.69 -17.26 -7.67
N LEU A 132 -2.79 -17.08 -6.71
CA LEU A 132 -1.38 -17.44 -6.84
C LEU A 132 -1.06 -18.89 -6.42
N HIS A 133 -2.05 -19.63 -5.86
CA HIS A 133 -1.86 -20.98 -5.33
C HIS A 133 -1.29 -21.98 -6.35
N ASP A 134 -1.58 -21.78 -7.61
CA ASP A 134 -1.18 -22.66 -8.71
C ASP A 134 -0.08 -22.07 -9.62
N LEU A 135 0.57 -21.00 -9.18
CA LEU A 135 1.59 -20.29 -9.97
C LEU A 135 2.75 -21.20 -10.40
N GLY A 136 3.15 -22.12 -9.54
CA GLY A 136 4.24 -23.04 -9.80
C GLY A 136 3.95 -24.06 -10.91
N LYS A 137 2.70 -24.25 -11.33
CA LYS A 137 2.35 -25.09 -12.48
C LYS A 137 3.03 -24.65 -13.78
N ILE A 138 3.52 -23.41 -13.83
CA ILE A 138 4.26 -22.90 -15.01
C ILE A 138 5.50 -23.75 -15.32
N GLN A 139 6.13 -24.37 -14.33
CA GLN A 139 7.31 -25.20 -14.51
C GLN A 139 6.99 -26.72 -14.62
N ILE A 140 5.75 -27.12 -14.46
CA ILE A 140 5.35 -28.52 -14.64
C ILE A 140 5.34 -28.86 -16.13
N PRO A 141 5.96 -29.98 -16.55
CA PRO A 141 5.98 -30.44 -17.94
C PRO A 141 4.55 -30.64 -18.50
N ASP A 142 4.33 -30.27 -19.75
CA ASP A 142 3.01 -30.35 -20.40
C ASP A 142 2.48 -31.77 -20.52
N ASP A 143 3.32 -32.75 -20.68
CA ASP A 143 2.97 -34.18 -20.73
C ASP A 143 2.40 -34.70 -19.40
N ILE A 144 2.79 -34.11 -18.28
CA ILE A 144 2.21 -34.37 -16.94
C ILE A 144 0.99 -33.49 -16.72
N LEU A 145 1.13 -32.17 -16.93
CA LEU A 145 0.07 -31.20 -16.67
C LEU A 145 -1.20 -31.45 -17.49
N LYS A 146 -1.04 -31.84 -18.77
CA LYS A 146 -2.13 -32.06 -19.72
C LYS A 146 -2.45 -33.53 -19.97
N LYS A 147 -1.91 -34.43 -19.14
CA LYS A 147 -2.09 -35.86 -19.32
C LYS A 147 -3.58 -36.26 -19.29
N PRO A 148 -4.09 -36.88 -20.36
CA PRO A 148 -5.45 -37.41 -20.34
C PRO A 148 -5.51 -38.68 -19.47
N GLY A 149 -6.02 -38.55 -18.25
CA GLY A 149 -6.20 -39.66 -17.33
C GLY A 149 -5.45 -39.49 -16.01
N LYS A 150 -5.26 -40.60 -15.28
CA LYS A 150 -4.60 -40.55 -13.97
C LYS A 150 -3.07 -40.45 -14.13
N LEU A 151 -2.44 -39.68 -13.28
CA LEU A 151 -0.99 -39.61 -13.14
C LEU A 151 -0.46 -40.90 -12.51
N THR A 152 0.72 -41.32 -12.93
CA THR A 152 1.48 -42.38 -12.21
C THR A 152 1.95 -41.83 -10.85
N PRO A 153 2.39 -42.65 -9.90
CA PRO A 153 2.94 -42.17 -8.63
C PRO A 153 4.09 -41.17 -8.83
N GLU A 154 4.98 -41.41 -9.79
CA GLU A 154 6.16 -40.59 -10.09
C GLU A 154 5.73 -39.24 -10.70
N GLU A 155 4.77 -39.26 -11.63
CA GLU A 155 4.20 -38.05 -12.22
C GLU A 155 3.45 -37.23 -11.18
N TYR A 156 2.77 -37.90 -10.24
CA TYR A 156 2.09 -37.23 -9.14
C TYR A 156 3.07 -36.53 -8.18
N GLU A 157 4.23 -37.18 -7.89
CA GLU A 157 5.30 -36.53 -7.13
C GLU A 157 5.82 -35.28 -7.87
N THR A 158 6.01 -35.38 -9.18
CA THR A 158 6.38 -34.21 -10.00
C THR A 158 5.29 -33.14 -9.96
N MET A 159 4.02 -33.49 -10.07
CA MET A 159 2.92 -32.52 -9.97
C MET A 159 2.93 -31.80 -8.62
N LYS A 160 3.19 -32.48 -7.52
CA LYS A 160 3.23 -31.85 -6.17
C LYS A 160 4.32 -30.79 -6.04
N THR A 161 5.38 -30.86 -6.84
CA THR A 161 6.45 -29.83 -6.78
C THR A 161 5.97 -28.43 -7.16
N HIS A 162 4.77 -28.30 -7.78
CA HIS A 162 4.26 -26.96 -8.12
C HIS A 162 4.12 -26.06 -6.87
N SER A 163 3.80 -26.61 -5.70
CA SER A 163 3.70 -25.85 -4.45
C SER A 163 5.06 -25.25 -4.05
N GLU A 164 6.12 -26.05 -4.06
CA GLU A 164 7.48 -25.56 -3.76
C GLU A 164 7.97 -24.58 -4.83
N ILE A 165 7.71 -24.86 -6.09
CA ILE A 165 8.05 -23.98 -7.20
C ILE A 165 7.30 -22.63 -7.07
N GLY A 166 6.00 -22.69 -6.77
CA GLY A 166 5.18 -21.51 -6.54
C GLY A 166 5.72 -20.64 -5.41
N TYR A 167 5.99 -21.23 -4.26
CA TYR A 167 6.61 -20.57 -3.13
C TYR A 167 7.94 -19.89 -3.51
N ASN A 168 8.84 -20.61 -4.19
CA ASN A 168 10.13 -20.07 -4.61
C ASN A 168 9.98 -18.91 -5.62
N MET A 169 9.01 -18.99 -6.53
CA MET A 169 8.73 -17.93 -7.49
C MET A 169 8.15 -16.69 -6.79
N ILE A 170 7.24 -16.87 -5.86
CA ILE A 170 6.65 -15.77 -5.07
C ILE A 170 7.78 -15.03 -4.35
N ASN A 171 8.64 -15.73 -3.65
CA ASN A 171 9.76 -15.14 -2.92
C ASN A 171 10.82 -14.47 -3.80
N ALA A 172 11.05 -15.00 -5.01
CA ALA A 172 12.06 -14.45 -5.91
C ALA A 172 11.61 -13.18 -6.64
N TYR A 173 10.31 -13.08 -6.98
CA TYR A 173 9.84 -12.06 -7.92
C TYR A 173 8.80 -11.09 -7.36
N LEU A 174 8.07 -11.45 -6.30
CA LEU A 174 6.97 -10.64 -5.79
C LEU A 174 7.31 -9.63 -4.68
N PRO A 175 8.42 -9.74 -3.91
CA PRO A 175 8.71 -8.79 -2.83
C PRO A 175 8.82 -7.33 -3.26
N GLU A 176 9.21 -7.07 -4.53
CA GLU A 176 9.29 -5.72 -5.08
C GLU A 176 7.96 -5.20 -5.62
N ILE A 177 6.97 -6.10 -5.82
CA ILE A 177 5.71 -5.82 -6.52
C ILE A 177 4.55 -5.65 -5.54
N ILE A 178 4.51 -6.47 -4.48
CA ILE A 178 3.42 -6.51 -3.50
C ILE A 178 3.92 -6.14 -2.11
N ASP A 179 3.01 -5.75 -1.22
CA ASP A 179 3.36 -5.47 0.16
C ASP A 179 3.64 -6.76 0.97
N GLU A 180 4.35 -6.62 2.09
CA GLU A 180 4.78 -7.74 2.95
C GLU A 180 3.60 -8.61 3.42
N GLU A 181 2.44 -8.03 3.66
CA GLU A 181 1.28 -8.76 4.14
C GLU A 181 0.69 -9.64 3.03
N LEU A 182 0.52 -9.11 1.82
CA LEU A 182 0.06 -9.89 0.68
C LEU A 182 1.09 -10.97 0.30
N LEU A 183 2.40 -10.67 0.42
CA LEU A 183 3.47 -11.63 0.21
C LEU A 183 3.31 -12.83 1.15
N MET A 184 3.15 -12.59 2.45
CA MET A 184 2.95 -13.63 3.47
C MET A 184 1.76 -14.55 3.14
N TYR A 185 0.60 -13.98 2.78
CA TYR A 185 -0.56 -14.80 2.41
C TYR A 185 -0.34 -15.55 1.09
N SER A 186 0.39 -14.97 0.13
CA SER A 186 0.73 -15.61 -1.13
C SER A 186 1.64 -16.82 -0.93
N GLU A 187 2.63 -16.71 -0.04
CA GLU A 187 3.50 -17.82 0.37
C GLU A 187 2.72 -18.96 1.05
N MET A 188 1.73 -18.63 1.88
CA MET A 188 0.88 -19.61 2.54
C MET A 188 -0.07 -20.34 1.60
N MET A 189 -0.38 -19.74 0.44
CA MET A 189 -1.30 -20.31 -0.55
C MET A 189 -0.58 -21.21 -1.57
N ALA A 190 0.71 -20.96 -1.86
CA ALA A 190 1.52 -21.77 -2.78
C ALA A 190 1.83 -23.14 -2.23
#